data_8db9fc77e81e261b43a960922980eddf
#
_entry.id   8db9fc77e81e261b43a960922980eddf
#
_cell.length_a   1.000
_cell.length_b   1.000
_cell.length_c   1.000
_cell.angle_alpha   90.00
_cell.angle_beta   90.00
_cell.angle_gamma   90.00
#
_symmetry.space_group_name_H-M   'P 1'
#
loop_
_entity.id
_entity.type
_entity.pdbx_description
1 polymer ?
#
loop_
_entity_poly.entity_id
_entity_poly.type
_entity_poly.pdbx_seq_one_letter_code
_entity_poly.pdbx_strand_id
1 'polypeptide(L)'
;ESLSGLYHLGQHPDSYLRSKQGGDVPILVVDDRISGLYETVYADIDRDGDFGDEVPMRPGEETAGLDTDGDGLWDVSAGLVYWVSDGSLGVPYGSTYAARHGYSDRVAGAGNLTLFMFESGSHGTLCASAIAAQGVVSDGKVLGMAPNATITSIGNHYSGGHSLDAWRFIAEGYDGNIDTPDQPHIGSFSFGYSSVDDAGADGYSLYLDWLTRIYNNNTSYAVAIGNGGHGFGTAKSPGASNGVFSVGAFSSRSSDSWGQNAPWSNRGPNVLGRMDPDIVSVGWSATGDIPLNQRNDANSAWGTWGGTSLATPIAAGLMALVAQAWQENLGGHPGSQEFRDFVLSTSDDRGYEPFVQGGGWFNA
;
A
#
# COMPACT_ATOMS: atom_id res chain seq x y z
N GLU A 1 -30.88 10.45 -12.05
CA GLU A 1 -32.23 10.14 -11.54
C GLU A 1 -32.39 8.63 -11.38
N SER A 2 -33.10 8.18 -10.33
CA SER A 2 -33.38 6.76 -10.12
C SER A 2 -34.44 6.26 -11.11
N LEU A 3 -34.18 5.13 -11.76
CA LEU A 3 -35.13 4.51 -12.72
C LEU A 3 -36.30 3.79 -12.04
N SER A 4 -36.06 3.25 -10.83
CA SER A 4 -37.12 2.64 -10.00
C SER A 4 -37.96 3.67 -9.25
N GLY A 5 -37.51 4.91 -9.15
CA GLY A 5 -38.06 5.95 -8.29
C GLY A 5 -37.67 5.80 -6.82
N LEU A 6 -36.78 4.85 -6.49
CA LEU A 6 -36.23 4.64 -5.15
C LEU A 6 -34.74 5.01 -5.15
N TYR A 7 -34.26 5.50 -4.03
CA TYR A 7 -32.85 5.81 -3.80
C TYR A 7 -32.48 5.59 -2.33
N HIS A 8 -31.19 5.50 -2.06
CA HIS A 8 -30.68 5.34 -0.69
C HIS A 8 -29.81 6.51 -0.31
N LEU A 9 -29.95 6.99 0.91
CA LEU A 9 -29.12 8.03 1.48
C LEU A 9 -28.29 7.47 2.63
N GLY A 10 -27.06 7.91 2.72
CA GLY A 10 -26.11 7.54 3.76
C GLY A 10 -25.13 8.65 4.05
N GLN A 11 -24.06 8.30 4.76
CA GLN A 11 -22.96 9.20 5.10
C GLN A 11 -21.63 8.55 4.75
N HIS A 12 -20.70 9.34 4.24
CA HIS A 12 -19.35 8.89 3.93
C HIS A 12 -18.61 8.49 5.21
N PRO A 13 -17.93 7.33 5.23
CA PRO A 13 -17.28 6.82 6.44
C PRO A 13 -15.96 7.52 6.79
N ASP A 14 -15.32 8.25 5.87
CA ASP A 14 -14.04 8.89 6.09
C ASP A 14 -14.13 10.05 7.05
N SER A 15 -13.49 9.92 8.21
CA SER A 15 -13.44 10.96 9.25
C SER A 15 -12.55 12.16 8.87
N TYR A 16 -11.54 11.97 8.02
CA TYR A 16 -10.71 13.07 7.52
C TYR A 16 -11.48 13.91 6.52
N LEU A 17 -12.19 13.29 5.58
CA LEU A 17 -13.06 13.99 4.65
C LEU A 17 -14.11 14.80 5.39
N ARG A 18 -14.78 14.20 6.37
CA ARG A 18 -15.75 14.87 7.23
C ARG A 18 -15.14 16.03 8.00
N SER A 19 -13.94 15.86 8.56
CA SER A 19 -13.23 16.93 9.26
C SER A 19 -12.84 18.07 8.33
N LYS A 20 -12.35 17.76 7.14
CA LYS A 20 -11.96 18.73 6.12
C LYS A 20 -13.14 19.55 5.64
N GLN A 21 -14.27 18.92 5.39
CA GLN A 21 -15.49 19.56 4.92
C GLN A 21 -16.36 20.18 6.05
N GLY A 22 -15.92 20.04 7.31
CA GLY A 22 -16.60 20.66 8.46
C GLY A 22 -17.92 20.01 8.85
N GLY A 23 -18.17 18.76 8.44
CA GLY A 23 -19.35 17.98 8.81
C GLY A 23 -19.53 16.73 7.97
N ASP A 24 -20.64 16.02 8.21
CA ASP A 24 -20.96 14.80 7.49
C ASP A 24 -21.11 15.08 5.99
N VAL A 25 -20.55 14.18 5.17
CA VAL A 25 -20.65 14.21 3.70
C VAL A 25 -21.74 13.23 3.29
N PRO A 26 -22.88 13.71 2.76
CA PRO A 26 -23.96 12.85 2.33
C PRO A 26 -23.57 11.95 1.17
N ILE A 27 -24.15 10.76 1.13
CA ILE A 27 -24.02 9.79 0.04
C ILE A 27 -25.38 9.49 -0.53
N LEU A 28 -25.51 9.55 -1.85
CA LEU A 28 -26.69 9.12 -2.59
C LEU A 28 -26.35 7.89 -3.45
N VAL A 29 -27.17 6.84 -3.34
CA VAL A 29 -27.05 5.62 -4.16
C VAL A 29 -28.29 5.47 -5.00
N VAL A 30 -28.11 5.31 -6.31
CA VAL A 30 -29.20 5.25 -7.29
C VAL A 30 -29.03 4.11 -8.30
N ASP A 31 -30.13 3.72 -8.92
CA ASP A 31 -30.27 2.77 -10.02
C ASP A 31 -30.50 3.50 -11.35
N ASP A 32 -29.59 4.39 -11.73
CA ASP A 32 -29.77 5.28 -12.91
C ASP A 32 -29.47 4.63 -14.27
N ARG A 33 -28.92 3.41 -14.28
CA ARG A 33 -28.56 2.66 -15.49
C ARG A 33 -29.49 1.48 -15.75
N ILE A 34 -29.83 0.72 -14.71
CA ILE A 34 -30.72 -0.44 -14.78
C ILE A 34 -31.62 -0.39 -13.55
N SER A 35 -32.95 -0.36 -13.78
CA SER A 35 -33.93 -0.29 -12.69
C SER A 35 -33.74 -1.44 -11.68
N GLY A 36 -33.57 -1.09 -10.40
CA GLY A 36 -33.33 -2.02 -9.28
C GLY A 36 -31.88 -2.45 -9.11
N LEU A 37 -30.96 -2.05 -9.98
CA LEU A 37 -29.52 -2.27 -9.83
C LEU A 37 -28.85 -0.99 -9.34
N TYR A 38 -28.59 -0.92 -8.06
CA TYR A 38 -27.96 0.23 -7.38
C TYR A 38 -26.44 0.13 -7.48
N GLU A 39 -25.86 0.77 -8.49
CA GLU A 39 -24.42 0.73 -8.73
C GLU A 39 -23.78 2.11 -8.91
N THR A 40 -24.58 3.18 -8.90
CA THR A 40 -24.08 4.55 -9.01
C THR A 40 -24.18 5.25 -7.65
N VAL A 41 -23.07 5.80 -7.21
CA VAL A 41 -22.92 6.48 -5.92
C VAL A 41 -22.44 7.91 -6.16
N TYR A 42 -23.07 8.85 -5.49
CA TYR A 42 -22.65 10.25 -5.45
C TYR A 42 -22.25 10.60 -4.00
N ALA A 43 -21.21 11.38 -3.84
CA ALA A 43 -20.82 11.98 -2.57
C ALA A 43 -20.94 13.50 -2.69
N ASP A 44 -21.82 14.11 -1.91
CA ASP A 44 -21.98 15.56 -1.79
C ASP A 44 -20.76 16.13 -1.04
N ILE A 45 -19.65 16.28 -1.79
CA ILE A 45 -18.35 16.60 -1.20
C ILE A 45 -18.31 18.04 -0.71
N ASP A 46 -18.91 18.98 -1.43
CA ASP A 46 -18.99 20.40 -1.04
C ASP A 46 -20.12 20.70 -0.05
N ARG A 47 -21.04 19.75 0.14
CA ARG A 47 -22.12 19.80 1.12
C ARG A 47 -23.15 20.89 0.83
N ASP A 48 -23.41 21.17 -0.41
CA ASP A 48 -24.41 22.15 -0.82
C ASP A 48 -25.84 21.56 -0.88
N GLY A 49 -25.95 20.20 -0.82
CA GLY A 49 -27.21 19.47 -0.83
C GLY A 49 -27.72 19.17 -2.25
N ASP A 50 -26.94 19.45 -3.29
CA ASP A 50 -27.23 19.13 -4.68
C ASP A 50 -26.28 18.02 -5.15
N PHE A 51 -26.83 16.85 -5.51
CA PHE A 51 -26.04 15.76 -6.09
C PHE A 51 -25.94 15.86 -7.63
N GLY A 52 -26.48 16.92 -8.23
CA GLY A 52 -26.54 17.07 -9.68
C GLY A 52 -25.24 17.52 -10.30
N ASP A 53 -24.37 18.15 -9.54
CA ASP A 53 -23.04 18.62 -9.91
C ASP A 53 -21.90 17.68 -9.44
N GLU A 54 -22.25 16.65 -8.66
CA GLU A 54 -21.27 15.69 -8.16
C GLU A 54 -20.86 14.66 -9.22
N VAL A 55 -19.59 14.24 -9.16
CA VAL A 55 -19.03 13.20 -10.03
C VAL A 55 -19.57 11.82 -9.62
N PRO A 56 -20.25 11.07 -10.52
CA PRO A 56 -20.74 9.74 -10.21
C PRO A 56 -19.59 8.73 -10.08
N MET A 57 -19.62 7.94 -9.01
CA MET A 57 -18.77 6.75 -8.82
C MET A 57 -19.56 5.51 -9.21
N ARG A 58 -19.03 4.71 -10.15
CA ARG A 58 -19.69 3.52 -10.70
C ARG A 58 -18.68 2.55 -11.31
N PRO A 59 -19.06 1.31 -11.65
CA PRO A 59 -18.14 0.35 -12.27
C PRO A 59 -17.41 0.92 -13.49
N GLY A 60 -16.07 0.95 -13.43
CA GLY A 60 -15.17 1.55 -14.42
C GLY A 60 -14.81 3.02 -14.17
N GLU A 61 -15.50 3.69 -13.26
CA GLU A 61 -15.29 5.09 -12.86
C GLU A 61 -15.56 5.22 -11.34
N GLU A 62 -14.81 4.49 -10.52
CA GLU A 62 -15.14 4.26 -9.11
C GLU A 62 -14.71 5.40 -8.17
N THR A 63 -14.05 6.43 -8.66
CA THR A 63 -13.51 7.54 -7.85
C THR A 63 -14.19 8.87 -8.15
N ALA A 64 -14.33 9.71 -7.15
CA ALA A 64 -14.79 11.09 -7.29
C ALA A 64 -13.93 12.03 -6.43
N GLY A 65 -13.90 13.30 -6.82
CA GLY A 65 -13.20 14.35 -6.12
C GLY A 65 -13.75 15.73 -6.47
N LEU A 66 -13.35 16.72 -5.71
CA LEU A 66 -13.70 18.12 -5.89
C LEU A 66 -12.44 18.93 -6.16
N ASP A 67 -12.42 19.68 -7.26
CA ASP A 67 -11.44 20.70 -7.62
C ASP A 67 -12.02 22.04 -7.15
N THR A 68 -11.45 22.60 -6.10
CA THR A 68 -11.99 23.81 -5.44
C THR A 68 -11.44 25.10 -6.00
N ASP A 69 -10.31 25.06 -6.71
CA ASP A 69 -9.65 26.25 -7.28
C ASP A 69 -9.65 26.31 -8.81
N GLY A 70 -10.11 25.25 -9.48
CA GLY A 70 -10.29 25.18 -10.92
C GLY A 70 -8.99 24.93 -11.69
N ASP A 71 -7.98 24.37 -11.06
CA ASP A 71 -6.68 24.08 -11.68
C ASP A 71 -6.66 22.73 -12.45
N GLY A 72 -7.73 21.95 -12.35
CA GLY A 72 -7.90 20.65 -13.00
C GLY A 72 -7.39 19.47 -12.16
N LEU A 73 -6.96 19.70 -10.93
CA LEU A 73 -6.59 18.67 -9.95
C LEU A 73 -7.63 18.63 -8.83
N TRP A 74 -7.88 17.45 -8.30
CA TRP A 74 -8.75 17.34 -7.13
C TRP A 74 -8.04 17.80 -5.86
N ASP A 75 -8.68 18.68 -5.12
CA ASP A 75 -8.25 19.11 -3.78
C ASP A 75 -8.82 18.22 -2.68
N VAL A 76 -9.94 17.57 -2.97
CA VAL A 76 -10.65 16.67 -2.05
C VAL A 76 -11.00 15.40 -2.80
N SER A 77 -10.91 14.24 -2.13
CA SER A 77 -11.27 12.95 -2.70
C SER A 77 -12.32 12.25 -1.87
N ALA A 78 -13.33 11.69 -2.51
CA ALA A 78 -14.28 10.76 -1.90
C ALA A 78 -13.72 9.33 -1.76
N GLY A 79 -12.46 9.08 -2.16
CA GLY A 79 -11.90 7.73 -2.23
C GLY A 79 -12.47 6.94 -3.40
N LEU A 80 -12.58 5.62 -3.22
CA LEU A 80 -13.03 4.68 -4.24
C LEU A 80 -14.21 3.86 -3.71
N VAL A 81 -15.30 3.79 -4.48
CA VAL A 81 -16.39 2.83 -4.24
C VAL A 81 -16.03 1.50 -4.87
N TYR A 82 -15.83 0.46 -4.08
CA TYR A 82 -15.45 -0.83 -4.63
C TYR A 82 -16.57 -1.88 -4.55
N TRP A 83 -17.63 -1.61 -3.79
CA TRP A 83 -18.77 -2.50 -3.72
C TRP A 83 -20.03 -1.78 -3.24
N VAL A 84 -21.15 -2.07 -3.89
CA VAL A 84 -22.51 -1.69 -3.45
C VAL A 84 -23.32 -2.98 -3.32
N SER A 85 -24.11 -3.11 -2.26
CA SER A 85 -24.92 -4.30 -2.04
C SER A 85 -25.95 -4.48 -3.14
N ASP A 86 -26.07 -5.69 -3.67
CA ASP A 86 -27.00 -6.07 -4.74
C ASP A 86 -28.25 -6.84 -4.25
N GLY A 87 -28.30 -7.15 -2.96
CA GLY A 87 -29.39 -7.91 -2.35
C GLY A 87 -29.23 -9.44 -2.47
N SER A 88 -28.19 -9.94 -3.11
CA SER A 88 -27.98 -11.37 -3.35
C SER A 88 -26.65 -11.91 -2.79
N LEU A 89 -25.60 -11.12 -2.86
CA LEU A 89 -24.27 -11.50 -2.37
C LEU A 89 -24.09 -11.12 -0.90
N GLY A 90 -23.34 -11.94 -0.16
CA GLY A 90 -22.95 -11.64 1.21
C GLY A 90 -22.03 -10.43 1.28
N VAL A 91 -22.05 -9.74 2.42
CA VAL A 91 -21.18 -8.60 2.68
C VAL A 91 -19.71 -9.06 2.59
N PRO A 92 -18.86 -8.39 1.81
CA PRO A 92 -17.44 -8.71 1.71
C PRO A 92 -16.74 -8.75 3.06
N TYR A 93 -15.65 -9.54 3.17
CA TYR A 93 -14.82 -9.71 4.37
C TYR A 93 -15.50 -10.42 5.55
N GLY A 94 -16.59 -11.15 5.30
CA GLY A 94 -17.18 -12.10 6.22
C GLY A 94 -17.92 -11.49 7.41
N SER A 95 -18.23 -12.33 8.38
CA SER A 95 -19.14 -12.04 9.49
C SER A 95 -18.69 -10.88 10.38
N THR A 96 -17.40 -10.73 10.64
CA THR A 96 -16.89 -9.64 11.49
C THR A 96 -17.14 -8.26 10.88
N TYR A 97 -16.95 -8.13 9.57
CA TYR A 97 -17.20 -6.89 8.87
C TYR A 97 -18.71 -6.62 8.76
N ALA A 98 -19.46 -7.64 8.37
CA ALA A 98 -20.92 -7.59 8.32
C ALA A 98 -21.51 -7.15 9.67
N ALA A 99 -21.03 -7.70 10.78
CA ALA A 99 -21.48 -7.35 12.13
C ALA A 99 -21.24 -5.88 12.48
N ARG A 100 -20.11 -5.29 12.08
CA ARG A 100 -19.83 -3.85 12.30
C ARG A 100 -20.85 -2.95 11.62
N HIS A 101 -21.40 -3.42 10.50
CA HIS A 101 -22.41 -2.70 9.71
C HIS A 101 -23.84 -3.19 9.98
N GLY A 102 -24.04 -4.03 11.01
CA GLY A 102 -25.36 -4.49 11.43
C GLY A 102 -25.93 -5.65 10.60
N TYR A 103 -25.12 -6.30 9.76
CA TYR A 103 -25.59 -7.35 8.84
C TYR A 103 -25.31 -8.78 9.31
N SER A 104 -24.36 -9.04 10.21
CA SER A 104 -24.04 -10.33 10.84
C SER A 104 -24.44 -11.56 10.00
N ASP A 105 -23.63 -11.98 9.06
CA ASP A 105 -23.88 -13.13 8.15
C ASP A 105 -25.09 -12.98 7.21
N ARG A 106 -25.68 -11.80 7.12
CA ARG A 106 -26.80 -11.51 6.23
C ARG A 106 -26.32 -10.89 4.94
N VAL A 107 -27.18 -11.03 3.94
CA VAL A 107 -27.08 -10.28 2.69
C VAL A 107 -27.65 -8.88 2.94
N ALA A 108 -26.92 -7.83 2.61
CA ALA A 108 -27.46 -6.46 2.62
C ALA A 108 -28.43 -6.29 1.45
N GLY A 109 -29.58 -5.66 1.69
CA GLY A 109 -30.54 -5.32 0.61
C GLY A 109 -29.85 -4.44 -0.46
N ALA A 110 -30.35 -4.51 -1.69
CA ALA A 110 -29.79 -3.76 -2.81
C ALA A 110 -29.69 -2.26 -2.51
N GLY A 111 -28.51 -1.66 -2.68
CA GLY A 111 -28.22 -0.27 -2.41
C GLY A 111 -28.10 0.13 -0.93
N ASN A 112 -28.35 -0.79 0.00
CA ASN A 112 -28.38 -0.47 1.44
C ASN A 112 -27.01 -0.37 2.11
N LEU A 113 -25.96 -0.87 1.45
CA LEU A 113 -24.58 -0.78 1.95
C LEU A 113 -23.64 -0.45 0.79
N THR A 114 -22.85 0.59 0.98
CA THR A 114 -21.76 0.97 0.06
C THR A 114 -20.44 0.88 0.79
N LEU A 115 -19.46 0.22 0.20
CA LEU A 115 -18.14 0.09 0.75
C LEU A 115 -17.16 0.99 -0.01
N PHE A 116 -16.50 1.85 0.74
CA PHE A 116 -15.48 2.76 0.26
C PHE A 116 -14.09 2.25 0.64
N MET A 117 -13.14 2.46 -0.25
CA MET A 117 -11.72 2.36 0.04
C MET A 117 -11.12 3.77 0.04
N PHE A 118 -10.50 4.15 1.14
CA PHE A 118 -9.83 5.43 1.32
C PHE A 118 -8.68 5.28 2.32
N GLU A 119 -7.72 6.17 2.24
CA GLU A 119 -6.60 6.19 3.18
C GLU A 119 -7.02 6.86 4.50
N SER A 120 -7.07 6.09 5.58
CA SER A 120 -7.41 6.58 6.92
C SER A 120 -6.22 7.12 7.71
N GLY A 121 -5.05 7.19 7.09
CA GLY A 121 -3.81 7.77 7.60
C GLY A 121 -3.07 8.43 6.45
N SER A 122 -1.75 8.43 6.48
CA SER A 122 -0.92 8.91 5.35
C SER A 122 0.15 7.90 4.94
N HIS A 123 0.30 6.85 5.71
CA HIS A 123 1.44 5.94 5.59
C HIS A 123 1.41 5.14 4.28
N GLY A 124 0.25 4.64 3.86
CA GLY A 124 0.11 3.89 2.60
C GLY A 124 0.37 4.76 1.38
N THR A 125 -0.18 5.97 1.35
CA THR A 125 0.04 6.95 0.29
C THR A 125 1.50 7.37 0.21
N LEU A 126 2.16 7.63 1.35
CA LEU A 126 3.59 7.92 1.42
C LEU A 126 4.44 6.76 0.87
N CYS A 127 4.08 5.52 1.18
CA CYS A 127 4.77 4.34 0.63
C CYS A 127 4.59 4.24 -0.90
N ALA A 128 3.37 4.39 -1.41
CA ALA A 128 3.09 4.37 -2.84
C ALA A 128 3.82 5.51 -3.58
N SER A 129 3.84 6.70 -2.97
CA SER A 129 4.59 7.87 -3.46
C SER A 129 6.09 7.58 -3.61
N ALA A 130 6.72 6.97 -2.62
CA ALA A 130 8.13 6.61 -2.68
C ALA A 130 8.45 5.62 -3.81
N ILE A 131 7.49 4.77 -4.20
CA ILE A 131 7.64 3.85 -5.34
C ILE A 131 7.43 4.60 -6.66
N ALA A 132 6.29 5.28 -6.86
CA ALA A 132 5.81 5.65 -8.18
C ALA A 132 5.16 7.04 -8.28
N ALA A 133 5.43 7.99 -7.36
CA ALA A 133 4.94 9.35 -7.53
C ALA A 133 5.42 9.96 -8.85
N GLN A 134 4.50 10.61 -9.56
CA GLN A 134 4.74 11.22 -10.87
C GLN A 134 4.98 12.72 -10.81
N GLY A 135 4.95 13.31 -9.61
CA GLY A 135 5.21 14.74 -9.38
C GLY A 135 4.04 15.66 -9.70
N VAL A 136 2.85 15.15 -9.97
CA VAL A 136 1.69 15.93 -10.41
C VAL A 136 1.35 17.04 -9.40
N VAL A 137 1.20 16.67 -8.13
CA VAL A 137 0.84 17.61 -7.05
C VAL A 137 2.01 18.43 -6.50
N SER A 138 3.18 18.38 -7.10
CA SER A 138 4.40 19.00 -6.55
C SER A 138 5.27 19.71 -7.59
N ASP A 139 4.76 20.01 -8.77
CA ASP A 139 5.50 20.54 -9.92
C ASP A 139 6.78 19.73 -10.23
N GLY A 140 6.68 18.42 -10.21
CA GLY A 140 7.79 17.51 -10.49
C GLY A 140 8.81 17.34 -9.35
N LYS A 141 8.55 17.87 -8.16
CA LYS A 141 9.52 17.81 -7.04
C LYS A 141 9.47 16.51 -6.25
N VAL A 142 8.29 15.88 -6.15
CA VAL A 142 8.11 14.60 -5.50
C VAL A 142 7.98 13.53 -6.57
N LEU A 143 9.05 12.79 -6.80
CA LEU A 143 9.11 11.69 -7.76
C LEU A 143 9.43 10.39 -7.02
N GLY A 144 8.71 9.33 -7.35
CA GLY A 144 9.01 7.98 -6.91
C GLY A 144 10.24 7.41 -7.63
N MET A 145 10.77 6.31 -7.13
CA MET A 145 11.93 5.65 -7.73
C MET A 145 11.62 5.06 -9.10
N ALA A 146 10.39 4.62 -9.34
CA ALA A 146 9.89 4.07 -10.60
C ALA A 146 8.56 4.74 -10.99
N PRO A 147 8.57 5.98 -11.51
CA PRO A 147 7.35 6.76 -11.73
C PRO A 147 6.35 6.14 -12.72
N ASN A 148 6.82 5.24 -13.57
CA ASN A 148 5.98 4.53 -14.55
C ASN A 148 5.54 3.15 -14.08
N ALA A 149 5.86 2.75 -12.84
CA ALA A 149 5.38 1.49 -12.29
C ALA A 149 3.87 1.57 -11.98
N THR A 150 3.15 0.50 -12.31
CA THR A 150 1.75 0.35 -11.90
C THR A 150 1.69 -0.03 -10.43
N ILE A 151 0.84 0.65 -9.65
CA ILE A 151 0.61 0.37 -8.25
C ILE A 151 -0.70 -0.40 -8.07
N THR A 152 -0.62 -1.57 -7.44
CA THR A 152 -1.78 -2.28 -6.90
C THR A 152 -1.83 -2.03 -5.39
N SER A 153 -2.82 -1.28 -4.92
CA SER A 153 -3.00 -1.00 -3.50
C SER A 153 -3.85 -2.08 -2.85
N ILE A 154 -3.36 -2.64 -1.73
CA ILE A 154 -4.08 -3.62 -0.94
C ILE A 154 -4.37 -3.01 0.44
N GLY A 155 -5.63 -2.65 0.65
CA GLY A 155 -6.08 -2.03 1.89
C GLY A 155 -6.46 -3.04 2.98
N ASN A 156 -6.61 -2.52 4.21
CA ASN A 156 -7.20 -3.23 5.37
C ASN A 156 -6.51 -4.55 5.77
N HIS A 157 -5.22 -4.70 5.52
CA HIS A 157 -4.48 -5.95 5.75
C HIS A 157 -3.96 -6.14 7.19
N TYR A 158 -4.13 -5.14 8.08
CA TYR A 158 -3.57 -5.20 9.45
C TYR A 158 -4.34 -6.05 10.44
N SER A 159 -5.58 -6.44 10.14
CA SER A 159 -6.44 -7.11 11.11
C SER A 159 -6.60 -8.61 10.84
N GLY A 160 -6.26 -9.44 11.80
CA GLY A 160 -6.49 -10.89 11.76
C GLY A 160 -5.69 -11.61 10.67
N GLY A 161 -6.35 -12.54 9.96
CA GLY A 161 -5.74 -13.32 8.88
C GLY A 161 -5.59 -12.57 7.55
N HIS A 162 -6.06 -11.34 7.45
CA HIS A 162 -6.08 -10.59 6.17
C HIS A 162 -4.70 -10.31 5.60
N SER A 163 -3.67 -10.20 6.45
CA SER A 163 -2.29 -10.09 5.96
C SER A 163 -1.85 -11.30 5.14
N LEU A 164 -2.21 -12.51 5.58
CA LEU A 164 -1.88 -13.74 4.86
C LEU A 164 -2.61 -13.81 3.52
N ASP A 165 -3.89 -13.39 3.49
CA ASP A 165 -4.68 -13.31 2.26
C ASP A 165 -4.09 -12.27 1.29
N ALA A 166 -3.67 -11.10 1.79
CA ALA A 166 -3.02 -10.06 1.01
C ALA A 166 -1.70 -10.56 0.39
N TRP A 167 -0.87 -11.26 1.14
CA TRP A 167 0.38 -11.80 0.64
C TRP A 167 0.16 -12.91 -0.38
N ARG A 168 -0.86 -13.72 -0.16
CA ARG A 168 -1.28 -14.76 -1.10
C ARG A 168 -1.81 -14.14 -2.41
N PHE A 169 -2.62 -13.08 -2.33
CA PHE A 169 -3.09 -12.35 -3.50
C PHE A 169 -1.92 -11.84 -4.37
N ILE A 170 -0.86 -11.31 -3.76
CA ILE A 170 0.33 -10.88 -4.50
C ILE A 170 1.00 -12.07 -5.22
N ALA A 171 1.00 -13.26 -4.61
CA ALA A 171 1.56 -14.46 -5.23
C ALA A 171 0.65 -15.08 -6.30
N GLU A 172 -0.67 -14.95 -6.19
CA GLU A 172 -1.67 -15.59 -7.07
C GLU A 172 -2.17 -14.67 -8.19
N GLY A 173 -2.10 -13.35 -8.01
CA GLY A 173 -2.67 -12.40 -8.97
C GLY A 173 -4.18 -12.19 -8.79
N TYR A 174 -4.77 -11.51 -9.76
CA TYR A 174 -6.17 -11.08 -9.72
C TYR A 174 -7.16 -12.23 -9.92
N ASP A 175 -6.79 -13.27 -10.64
CA ASP A 175 -7.65 -14.42 -10.92
C ASP A 175 -7.44 -15.59 -9.96
N GLY A 176 -6.47 -15.46 -9.03
CA GLY A 176 -6.14 -16.48 -8.04
C GLY A 176 -5.40 -17.69 -8.61
N ASN A 177 -4.80 -17.56 -9.80
CA ASN A 177 -4.11 -18.64 -10.48
C ASN A 177 -2.64 -18.28 -10.73
N ILE A 178 -1.71 -18.98 -10.09
CA ILE A 178 -0.27 -18.73 -10.22
C ILE A 178 0.31 -18.96 -11.63
N ASP A 179 -0.43 -19.62 -12.50
CA ASP A 179 0.01 -19.92 -13.86
C ASP A 179 -0.35 -18.81 -14.86
N THR A 180 -1.11 -17.80 -14.46
CA THR A 180 -1.43 -16.63 -15.27
C THR A 180 -0.47 -15.49 -14.98
N PRO A 181 -0.07 -14.66 -15.97
CA PRO A 181 0.92 -13.61 -15.77
C PRO A 181 0.28 -12.29 -15.31
N ASP A 182 -0.59 -12.33 -14.31
CA ASP A 182 -1.30 -11.17 -13.76
C ASP A 182 -0.87 -10.80 -12.32
N GLN A 183 0.13 -11.51 -11.77
CA GLN A 183 0.66 -11.25 -10.45
C GLN A 183 1.45 -9.93 -10.41
N PRO A 184 1.35 -9.15 -9.32
CA PRO A 184 2.32 -8.12 -9.03
C PRO A 184 3.74 -8.70 -8.93
N HIS A 185 4.70 -8.10 -9.62
CA HIS A 185 6.09 -8.56 -9.62
C HIS A 185 6.77 -8.36 -8.25
N ILE A 186 6.39 -7.29 -7.55
CA ILE A 186 7.02 -6.88 -6.30
C ILE A 186 5.96 -6.51 -5.27
N GLY A 187 6.02 -7.15 -4.09
CA GLY A 187 5.29 -6.74 -2.91
C GLY A 187 6.12 -5.77 -2.06
N SER A 188 5.51 -4.71 -1.53
CA SER A 188 6.15 -3.75 -0.64
C SER A 188 5.43 -3.67 0.69
N PHE A 189 6.09 -4.07 1.79
CA PHE A 189 5.49 -4.20 3.13
C PHE A 189 6.22 -3.34 4.14
N SER A 190 5.69 -2.16 4.40
CA SER A 190 6.28 -1.20 5.34
C SER A 190 5.70 -1.34 6.77
N PHE A 191 5.52 -2.56 7.23
CA PHE A 191 4.99 -2.86 8.56
C PHE A 191 5.65 -4.09 9.17
N GLY A 192 5.41 -4.33 10.47
CA GLY A 192 5.85 -5.52 11.17
C GLY A 192 5.11 -5.73 12.48
N TYR A 193 5.23 -6.94 13.03
CA TYR A 193 4.55 -7.35 14.26
C TYR A 193 5.52 -7.29 15.44
N SER A 194 5.34 -6.28 16.30
CA SER A 194 6.21 -6.07 17.47
C SER A 194 6.01 -7.09 18.59
N SER A 195 4.88 -7.80 18.58
CA SER A 195 4.54 -8.83 19.57
C SER A 195 5.05 -10.22 19.24
N VAL A 196 5.81 -10.37 18.15
CA VAL A 196 6.41 -11.65 17.73
C VAL A 196 7.84 -11.70 18.22
N ASP A 197 8.16 -12.60 19.12
CA ASP A 197 9.48 -12.71 19.77
C ASP A 197 10.45 -13.65 19.02
N ASP A 198 9.92 -14.54 18.17
CA ASP A 198 10.66 -15.52 17.39
C ASP A 198 10.76 -15.16 15.91
N ALA A 199 10.95 -13.87 15.60
CA ALA A 199 11.03 -13.32 14.26
C ALA A 199 12.03 -14.09 13.36
N GLY A 200 11.53 -14.58 12.23
CA GLY A 200 12.24 -15.46 11.30
C GLY A 200 11.92 -16.94 11.46
N ALA A 201 11.35 -17.36 12.62
CA ALA A 201 10.84 -18.71 12.87
C ALA A 201 9.35 -18.76 13.16
N ASP A 202 8.72 -17.60 13.26
CA ASP A 202 7.29 -17.43 13.50
C ASP A 202 6.44 -17.78 12.26
N GLY A 203 5.13 -17.97 12.47
CA GLY A 203 4.20 -18.39 11.42
C GLY A 203 4.12 -17.43 10.23
N TYR A 204 4.23 -16.13 10.44
CA TYR A 204 4.21 -15.13 9.35
C TYR A 204 5.48 -15.22 8.51
N SER A 205 6.65 -15.30 9.16
CA SER A 205 7.93 -15.47 8.49
C SER A 205 7.98 -16.76 7.68
N LEU A 206 7.55 -17.88 8.26
CA LEU A 206 7.51 -19.17 7.57
C LEU A 206 6.49 -19.20 6.41
N TYR A 207 5.38 -18.48 6.52
CA TYR A 207 4.41 -18.39 5.44
C TYR A 207 4.96 -17.62 4.23
N LEU A 208 5.65 -16.50 4.46
CA LEU A 208 6.35 -15.77 3.38
C LEU A 208 7.48 -16.60 2.77
N ASP A 209 8.24 -17.32 3.56
CA ASP A 209 9.25 -18.25 3.07
C ASP A 209 8.64 -19.31 2.14
N TRP A 210 7.49 -19.85 2.51
CA TRP A 210 6.75 -20.80 1.68
C TRP A 210 6.23 -20.16 0.40
N LEU A 211 5.61 -18.98 0.48
CA LEU A 211 5.08 -18.26 -0.69
C LEU A 211 6.18 -18.01 -1.73
N THR A 212 7.35 -17.52 -1.31
CA THR A 212 8.41 -17.07 -2.19
C THR A 212 9.30 -18.18 -2.74
N ARG A 213 9.38 -19.32 -2.05
CA ARG A 213 10.33 -20.39 -2.38
C ARG A 213 9.69 -21.65 -2.93
N ILE A 214 8.43 -21.89 -2.57
CA ILE A 214 7.76 -23.15 -2.86
C ILE A 214 6.50 -22.90 -3.68
N TYR A 215 5.70 -21.91 -3.32
CA TYR A 215 4.40 -21.69 -3.92
C TYR A 215 4.50 -20.89 -5.25
N ASN A 216 5.08 -19.71 -5.21
CA ASN A 216 5.35 -18.90 -6.40
C ASN A 216 6.66 -18.10 -6.24
N ASN A 217 7.71 -18.50 -6.95
CA ASN A 217 8.99 -17.84 -6.90
C ASN A 217 9.14 -16.66 -7.88
N ASN A 218 8.08 -16.29 -8.59
CA ASN A 218 8.12 -15.19 -9.58
C ASN A 218 7.83 -13.82 -8.95
N THR A 219 7.41 -13.77 -7.68
CA THR A 219 7.14 -12.54 -6.96
C THR A 219 8.18 -12.32 -5.86
N SER A 220 8.75 -11.11 -5.81
CA SER A 220 9.70 -10.70 -4.78
C SER A 220 9.05 -9.76 -3.78
N TYR A 221 9.44 -9.84 -2.51
CA TYR A 221 8.84 -9.03 -1.44
C TYR A 221 9.90 -8.20 -0.75
N ALA A 222 9.79 -6.88 -0.79
CA ALA A 222 10.54 -5.94 0.04
C ALA A 222 9.79 -5.73 1.36
N VAL A 223 10.44 -5.97 2.49
CA VAL A 223 9.79 -5.94 3.81
C VAL A 223 10.64 -5.17 4.81
N ALA A 224 10.03 -4.23 5.52
CA ALA A 224 10.70 -3.41 6.53
C ALA A 224 11.21 -4.27 7.71
N ILE A 225 12.48 -4.10 8.09
CA ILE A 225 13.06 -4.84 9.23
C ILE A 225 12.59 -4.29 10.59
N GLY A 226 12.09 -3.05 10.62
CA GLY A 226 11.57 -2.36 11.80
C GLY A 226 12.45 -1.23 12.32
N ASN A 227 11.87 -0.44 13.25
CA ASN A 227 12.45 0.82 13.76
C ASN A 227 12.74 0.76 15.27
N GLY A 228 12.98 -0.43 15.81
CA GLY A 228 13.06 -0.70 17.26
C GLY A 228 14.41 -0.48 17.90
N GLY A 229 15.42 -0.04 17.17
CA GLY A 229 16.64 0.33 17.81
C GLY A 229 17.94 -0.13 17.19
N HIS A 230 19.02 0.16 17.89
CA HIS A 230 20.39 -0.02 17.47
C HIS A 230 21.08 -1.28 18.06
N GLY A 231 20.31 -2.10 18.77
CA GLY A 231 20.82 -3.38 19.30
C GLY A 231 20.78 -4.50 18.27
N PHE A 232 21.67 -5.48 18.40
CA PHE A 232 21.60 -6.71 17.64
C PHE A 232 20.42 -7.58 18.09
N GLY A 233 19.91 -8.43 17.19
CA GLY A 233 18.76 -9.30 17.51
C GLY A 233 17.44 -8.56 17.60
N THR A 234 17.31 -7.42 16.92
CA THR A 234 16.09 -6.60 16.94
C THR A 234 15.22 -6.76 15.68
N ALA A 235 15.64 -7.59 14.72
CA ALA A 235 14.85 -7.91 13.52
C ALA A 235 13.40 -8.28 13.88
N LYS A 236 12.42 -7.83 13.08
CA LYS A 236 11.00 -8.05 13.34
C LYS A 236 10.33 -8.87 12.24
N SER A 237 9.34 -9.66 12.64
CA SER A 237 8.44 -10.36 11.72
C SER A 237 7.53 -9.33 11.00
N PRO A 238 7.23 -9.51 9.69
CA PRO A 238 7.73 -10.56 8.81
C PRO A 238 9.03 -10.21 8.08
N GLY A 239 9.66 -9.05 8.36
CA GLY A 239 10.91 -8.61 7.74
C GLY A 239 12.08 -9.57 7.96
N ALA A 240 12.04 -10.37 9.03
CA ALA A 240 13.03 -11.39 9.33
C ALA A 240 12.84 -12.72 8.55
N SER A 241 11.89 -12.79 7.61
CA SER A 241 11.70 -13.96 6.74
C SER A 241 12.89 -14.15 5.81
N ASN A 242 13.26 -15.40 5.54
CA ASN A 242 14.41 -15.69 4.70
C ASN A 242 14.13 -15.62 3.19
N GLY A 243 12.87 -15.65 2.79
CA GLY A 243 12.41 -15.57 1.40
C GLY A 243 12.13 -14.16 0.89
N VAL A 244 12.28 -13.13 1.73
CA VAL A 244 12.01 -11.74 1.37
C VAL A 244 13.30 -10.93 1.29
N PHE A 245 13.23 -9.72 0.74
CA PHE A 245 14.26 -8.70 0.94
C PHE A 245 13.96 -7.97 2.25
N SER A 246 14.71 -8.27 3.28
CA SER A 246 14.68 -7.56 4.55
C SER A 246 15.36 -6.20 4.40
N VAL A 247 14.60 -5.10 4.52
CA VAL A 247 15.08 -3.76 4.21
C VAL A 247 15.34 -2.96 5.48
N GLY A 248 16.61 -2.61 5.71
CA GLY A 248 17.04 -1.67 6.71
C GLY A 248 17.16 -0.24 6.16
N ALA A 249 17.50 0.70 7.03
CA ALA A 249 17.52 2.11 6.69
C ALA A 249 18.90 2.74 6.89
N PHE A 250 19.30 3.59 5.95
CA PHE A 250 20.39 4.54 6.12
C PHE A 250 19.91 5.99 6.03
N SER A 251 20.73 6.93 6.51
CA SER A 251 20.40 8.34 6.52
C SER A 251 20.80 9.01 5.20
N SER A 252 19.86 9.76 4.62
CA SER A 252 20.13 10.72 3.55
C SER A 252 20.26 12.16 4.05
N ARG A 253 20.18 12.35 5.38
CA ARG A 253 20.10 13.67 5.99
C ARG A 253 21.47 14.27 6.22
N SER A 254 21.73 15.43 5.63
CA SER A 254 22.94 16.26 5.73
C SER A 254 24.24 15.59 5.23
N SER A 255 25.21 16.41 4.88
CA SER A 255 26.54 15.94 4.46
C SER A 255 27.28 15.12 5.50
N ASP A 256 27.03 15.38 6.78
CA ASP A 256 27.75 14.76 7.89
C ASP A 256 27.21 13.37 8.27
N SER A 257 25.97 13.08 7.90
CA SER A 257 25.34 11.78 8.17
C SER A 257 24.90 11.03 6.91
N TRP A 258 25.25 11.53 5.75
CA TRP A 258 24.95 10.87 4.48
C TRP A 258 25.59 9.47 4.43
N GLY A 259 24.74 8.51 4.20
CA GLY A 259 25.17 7.13 4.08
C GLY A 259 25.48 6.42 5.39
N GLN A 260 25.25 7.02 6.52
CA GLN A 260 25.34 6.32 7.80
C GLN A 260 24.10 5.47 8.01
N ASN A 261 24.29 4.28 8.54
CA ASN A 261 23.16 3.45 8.93
C ASN A 261 22.31 4.18 9.98
N ALA A 262 21.00 4.19 9.79
CA ALA A 262 20.11 4.84 10.72
C ALA A 262 20.13 4.14 12.10
N PRO A 263 20.37 4.87 13.21
CA PRO A 263 20.56 4.24 14.51
C PRO A 263 19.34 3.50 15.02
N TRP A 264 18.16 3.88 14.57
CA TRP A 264 16.88 3.25 14.93
C TRP A 264 16.52 2.06 14.02
N SER A 265 17.22 1.82 12.90
CA SER A 265 16.99 0.64 12.05
C SER A 265 17.31 -0.63 12.82
N ASN A 266 16.39 -1.58 12.79
CA ASN A 266 16.60 -2.87 13.42
C ASN A 266 17.78 -3.62 12.76
N ARG A 267 18.37 -4.55 13.50
CA ARG A 267 19.58 -5.29 13.13
C ARG A 267 19.41 -6.77 13.44
N GLY A 268 20.02 -7.60 12.62
CA GLY A 268 20.16 -9.01 12.90
C GLY A 268 21.10 -9.33 14.07
N PRO A 269 21.39 -10.60 14.29
CA PRO A 269 20.74 -11.72 13.59
C PRO A 269 19.28 -11.89 14.00
N ASN A 270 18.47 -12.60 13.19
CA ASN A 270 17.19 -13.09 13.66
C ASN A 270 17.38 -14.29 14.61
N VAL A 271 16.30 -14.86 15.13
CA VAL A 271 16.38 -15.98 16.10
C VAL A 271 17.03 -17.24 15.53
N LEU A 272 17.09 -17.39 14.21
CA LEU A 272 17.77 -18.50 13.53
C LEU A 272 19.24 -18.19 13.20
N GLY A 273 19.76 -17.05 13.65
CA GLY A 273 21.14 -16.63 13.40
C GLY A 273 21.40 -16.10 12.00
N ARG A 274 20.35 -15.80 11.21
CA ARG A 274 20.48 -15.29 9.84
C ARG A 274 20.85 -13.81 9.82
N MET A 275 21.48 -13.42 8.73
CA MET A 275 21.80 -12.02 8.44
C MET A 275 20.49 -11.27 8.10
N ASP A 276 20.24 -10.21 8.84
CA ASP A 276 19.18 -9.22 8.61
C ASP A 276 19.72 -7.84 8.99
N PRO A 277 19.37 -6.77 8.24
CA PRO A 277 18.64 -6.77 6.97
C PRO A 277 19.44 -7.43 5.84
N ASP A 278 18.79 -7.68 4.69
CA ASP A 278 19.49 -8.11 3.47
C ASP A 278 20.16 -6.94 2.77
N ILE A 279 19.49 -5.81 2.74
CA ILE A 279 19.94 -4.55 2.13
C ILE A 279 19.53 -3.37 2.99
N VAL A 280 20.16 -2.23 2.74
CA VAL A 280 19.71 -0.95 3.29
C VAL A 280 19.41 0.04 2.19
N SER A 281 18.40 0.88 2.41
CA SER A 281 17.97 1.93 1.50
C SER A 281 17.73 3.24 2.27
N VAL A 282 17.41 4.32 1.55
CA VAL A 282 17.15 5.64 2.17
C VAL A 282 15.94 5.54 3.11
N GLY A 283 16.14 5.81 4.39
CA GLY A 283 15.08 5.72 5.39
C GLY A 283 14.86 7.00 6.19
N TRP A 284 15.55 8.08 5.87
CA TRP A 284 15.44 9.32 6.65
C TRP A 284 15.19 10.54 5.77
N SER A 285 14.12 11.29 6.12
CA SER A 285 13.82 12.63 5.61
C SER A 285 13.66 12.71 4.08
N ALA A 286 12.88 11.81 3.49
CA ALA A 286 12.35 12.01 2.16
C ALA A 286 10.98 12.70 2.18
N THR A 287 10.63 13.33 1.08
CA THR A 287 9.30 13.89 0.84
C THR A 287 8.46 12.87 0.09
N GLY A 288 7.18 12.77 0.43
CA GLY A 288 6.22 11.91 -0.24
C GLY A 288 4.85 12.55 -0.24
N ASP A 289 3.99 12.10 -1.16
CA ASP A 289 2.62 12.56 -1.24
C ASP A 289 1.80 12.02 -0.07
N ILE A 290 0.80 12.78 0.34
CA ILE A 290 -0.13 12.42 1.39
C ILE A 290 -1.56 12.53 0.87
N PRO A 291 -2.56 11.86 1.50
CA PRO A 291 -3.94 11.89 1.04
C PRO A 291 -4.49 13.31 0.97
N LEU A 292 -5.22 13.61 -0.10
CA LEU A 292 -5.86 14.92 -0.32
C LEU A 292 -6.76 15.32 0.85
N ASN A 293 -7.45 14.39 1.48
CA ASN A 293 -8.33 14.65 2.62
C ASN A 293 -7.61 15.13 3.88
N GLN A 294 -6.28 15.11 3.91
CA GLN A 294 -5.46 15.61 5.02
C GLN A 294 -4.86 17.00 4.74
N ARG A 295 -5.02 17.54 3.55
CA ARG A 295 -4.55 18.87 3.15
C ARG A 295 -5.67 19.67 2.48
N ASN A 296 -5.52 20.99 2.47
CA ASN A 296 -6.54 21.89 1.93
C ASN A 296 -6.35 22.19 0.44
N ASP A 297 -5.31 21.66 -0.19
CA ASP A 297 -4.92 21.98 -1.55
C ASP A 297 -4.06 20.83 -2.09
N ALA A 298 -4.34 20.37 -3.32
CA ALA A 298 -3.60 19.31 -3.98
C ALA A 298 -2.11 19.63 -4.08
N ASN A 299 -1.77 20.87 -4.42
CA ASN A 299 -0.39 21.32 -4.58
C ASN A 299 0.44 21.33 -3.29
N SER A 300 -0.21 21.20 -2.14
CA SER A 300 0.43 21.07 -0.83
C SER A 300 0.28 19.68 -0.20
N ALA A 301 -0.30 18.70 -0.91
CA ALA A 301 -0.56 17.36 -0.42
C ALA A 301 0.71 16.48 -0.37
N TRP A 302 1.77 17.00 0.23
CA TRP A 302 3.03 16.28 0.44
C TRP A 302 3.64 16.60 1.81
N GLY A 303 4.49 15.70 2.30
CA GLY A 303 5.13 15.86 3.60
C GLY A 303 6.43 15.09 3.73
N THR A 304 7.22 15.43 4.75
CA THR A 304 8.48 14.75 5.04
C THR A 304 8.26 13.60 6.02
N TRP A 305 8.87 12.46 5.75
CA TRP A 305 8.76 11.27 6.57
C TRP A 305 10.02 10.42 6.59
N GLY A 306 10.02 9.31 7.34
CA GLY A 306 11.16 8.41 7.46
C GLY A 306 10.79 7.10 8.14
N GLY A 307 11.78 6.24 8.31
CA GLY A 307 11.65 4.91 8.87
C GLY A 307 12.16 3.84 7.91
N THR A 308 12.27 2.61 8.35
CA THR A 308 12.40 1.47 7.45
C THR A 308 11.15 1.36 6.55
N SER A 309 10.05 1.99 6.99
CA SER A 309 8.84 2.17 6.19
C SER A 309 9.05 3.01 4.93
N LEU A 310 10.01 3.95 4.92
CA LEU A 310 10.44 4.69 3.73
C LEU A 310 11.47 3.90 2.93
N ALA A 311 12.41 3.28 3.60
CA ALA A 311 13.48 2.52 2.96
C ALA A 311 12.92 1.37 2.10
N THR A 312 11.86 0.72 2.58
CA THR A 312 11.21 -0.42 1.91
C THR A 312 10.61 -0.06 0.55
N PRO A 313 9.73 0.94 0.41
CA PRO A 313 9.17 1.29 -0.89
C PRO A 313 10.23 1.90 -1.84
N ILE A 314 11.24 2.60 -1.34
CA ILE A 314 12.37 3.03 -2.18
C ILE A 314 13.09 1.80 -2.75
N ALA A 315 13.37 0.79 -1.92
CA ALA A 315 13.95 -0.46 -2.39
C ALA A 315 13.02 -1.17 -3.39
N ALA A 316 11.71 -1.22 -3.13
CA ALA A 316 10.75 -1.81 -4.05
C ALA A 316 10.70 -1.10 -5.42
N GLY A 317 10.78 0.23 -5.44
CA GLY A 317 10.88 1.00 -6.68
C GLY A 317 12.18 0.73 -7.44
N LEU A 318 13.32 0.65 -6.74
CA LEU A 318 14.59 0.24 -7.34
C LEU A 318 14.51 -1.21 -7.87
N MET A 319 13.88 -2.13 -7.14
CA MET A 319 13.64 -3.50 -7.61
C MET A 319 12.80 -3.51 -8.91
N ALA A 320 11.82 -2.63 -9.04
CA ALA A 320 11.02 -2.51 -10.25
C ALA A 320 11.88 -2.09 -11.46
N LEU A 321 12.80 -1.14 -11.28
CA LEU A 321 13.74 -0.73 -12.33
C LEU A 321 14.69 -1.87 -12.72
N VAL A 322 15.22 -2.60 -11.74
CA VAL A 322 16.08 -3.76 -12.01
C VAL A 322 15.31 -4.88 -12.71
N ALA A 323 14.08 -5.16 -12.31
CA ALA A 323 13.21 -6.15 -12.96
C ALA A 323 12.90 -5.77 -14.41
N GLN A 324 12.64 -4.48 -14.68
CA GLN A 324 12.48 -3.99 -16.05
C GLN A 324 13.75 -4.19 -16.87
N ALA A 325 14.90 -3.78 -16.36
CA ALA A 325 16.18 -3.96 -17.05
C ALA A 325 16.50 -5.44 -17.30
N TRP A 326 16.14 -6.31 -16.34
CA TRP A 326 16.27 -7.76 -16.50
C TRP A 326 15.44 -8.28 -17.66
N GLN A 327 14.15 -7.91 -17.69
CA GLN A 327 13.23 -8.31 -18.74
C GLN A 327 13.69 -7.84 -20.12
N GLU A 328 14.19 -6.61 -20.22
CA GLU A 328 14.66 -6.04 -21.50
C GLU A 328 15.95 -6.70 -22.02
N ASN A 329 16.85 -7.12 -21.14
CA ASN A 329 18.17 -7.62 -21.53
C ASN A 329 18.30 -9.15 -21.52
N LEU A 330 17.57 -9.84 -20.64
CA LEU A 330 17.68 -11.29 -20.44
C LEU A 330 16.40 -12.04 -20.81
N GLY A 331 15.28 -11.34 -20.90
CA GLY A 331 13.96 -11.89 -21.14
C GLY A 331 13.33 -12.53 -19.90
N GLY A 332 12.00 -12.46 -19.79
CA GLY A 332 11.26 -12.99 -18.67
C GLY A 332 11.45 -12.18 -17.38
N HIS A 333 10.99 -12.75 -16.26
CA HIS A 333 11.13 -12.18 -14.92
C HIS A 333 12.08 -13.06 -14.09
N PRO A 334 13.00 -12.49 -13.30
CA PRO A 334 13.89 -13.29 -12.46
C PRO A 334 13.09 -14.00 -11.35
N GLY A 335 13.46 -15.23 -11.04
CA GLY A 335 12.97 -15.89 -9.85
C GLY A 335 13.40 -15.14 -8.57
N SER A 336 12.60 -15.17 -7.51
CA SER A 336 12.84 -14.35 -6.31
C SER A 336 14.22 -14.59 -5.69
N GLN A 337 14.73 -15.82 -5.69
CA GLN A 337 16.06 -16.12 -5.18
C GLN A 337 17.18 -15.60 -6.09
N GLU A 338 17.04 -15.79 -7.41
CA GLU A 338 18.01 -15.30 -8.40
C GLU A 338 18.06 -13.76 -8.35
N PHE A 339 16.91 -13.11 -8.26
CA PHE A 339 16.81 -11.67 -8.12
C PHE A 339 17.49 -11.17 -6.84
N ARG A 340 17.26 -11.88 -5.72
CA ARG A 340 17.90 -11.57 -4.44
C ARG A 340 19.41 -11.67 -4.53
N ASP A 341 19.94 -12.78 -5.09
CA ASP A 341 21.39 -12.99 -5.22
C ASP A 341 22.02 -11.91 -6.11
N PHE A 342 21.32 -11.50 -7.18
CA PHE A 342 21.75 -10.40 -8.02
C PHE A 342 21.83 -9.08 -7.25
N VAL A 343 20.75 -8.68 -6.57
CA VAL A 343 20.70 -7.43 -5.79
C VAL A 343 21.77 -7.41 -4.69
N LEU A 344 21.91 -8.50 -3.93
CA LEU A 344 22.92 -8.59 -2.87
C LEU A 344 24.34 -8.47 -3.42
N SER A 345 24.62 -9.09 -4.57
CA SER A 345 25.96 -9.08 -5.18
C SER A 345 26.36 -7.73 -5.79
N THR A 346 25.37 -6.89 -6.11
CA THR A 346 25.57 -5.58 -6.74
C THR A 346 25.38 -4.41 -5.75
N SER A 347 25.00 -4.69 -4.50
CA SER A 347 24.87 -3.68 -3.46
C SER A 347 26.22 -3.10 -3.03
N ASP A 348 26.24 -1.81 -2.69
CA ASP A 348 27.43 -1.09 -2.29
C ASP A 348 27.78 -1.36 -0.82
N ASP A 349 28.86 -2.09 -0.55
CA ASP A 349 29.38 -2.30 0.80
C ASP A 349 29.87 -0.96 1.38
N ARG A 350 29.31 -0.58 2.53
CA ARG A 350 29.63 0.66 3.24
C ARG A 350 30.55 0.44 4.45
N GLY A 351 31.04 -0.79 4.62
CA GLY A 351 31.97 -1.15 5.71
C GLY A 351 31.30 -1.33 7.06
N TYR A 352 29.98 -1.47 7.12
CA TYR A 352 29.28 -1.88 8.34
C TYR A 352 29.25 -3.41 8.45
N GLU A 353 28.98 -3.89 9.66
CA GLU A 353 28.78 -5.32 9.88
C GLU A 353 27.57 -5.84 9.10
N PRO A 354 27.59 -7.11 8.61
CA PRO A 354 26.48 -7.68 7.84
C PRO A 354 25.12 -7.61 8.53
N PHE A 355 25.08 -7.72 9.88
CA PHE A 355 23.84 -7.58 10.65
C PHE A 355 23.31 -6.14 10.72
N VAL A 356 24.03 -5.18 10.17
CA VAL A 356 23.69 -3.76 10.15
C VAL A 356 23.26 -3.31 8.75
N GLN A 357 23.98 -3.75 7.71
CA GLN A 357 23.75 -3.29 6.33
C GLN A 357 23.36 -4.39 5.36
N GLY A 358 23.44 -5.67 5.75
CA GLY A 358 23.28 -6.77 4.81
C GLY A 358 24.39 -6.80 3.77
N GLY A 359 24.02 -6.93 2.50
CA GLY A 359 24.92 -6.78 1.35
C GLY A 359 25.39 -5.34 1.14
N GLY A 360 24.71 -4.36 1.72
CA GLY A 360 25.05 -2.95 1.60
C GLY A 360 23.90 -2.07 1.14
N TRP A 361 24.23 -0.91 0.57
CA TRP A 361 23.24 -0.02 -0.04
C TRP A 361 22.74 -0.60 -1.34
N PHE A 362 21.44 -0.63 -1.45
CA PHE A 362 20.81 -1.00 -2.71
C PHE A 362 21.07 0.12 -3.74
N ASN A 363 21.74 -0.26 -4.82
CA ASN A 363 22.06 0.60 -5.95
C ASN A 363 21.60 -0.12 -7.22
N ALA A 364 20.64 0.47 -7.96
CA ALA A 364 20.03 -0.10 -9.19
C ALA A 364 20.66 0.50 -10.45
#